data_7e3bec03795a8b5ff9d9f72367136d12
#
_entry.id   7e3bec03795a8b5ff9d9f72367136d12
#
_cell.length_a   1.000
_cell.length_b   1.000
_cell.length_c   1.000
_cell.angle_alpha   90.00
_cell.angle_beta   90.00
_cell.angle_gamma   90.00
#
_symmetry.space_group_name_H-M   'P 1'
#
loop_
_entity.id
_entity.type
_entity.pdbx_description
1 polymer ?
#
loop_
_entity_poly.entity_id
_entity_poly.type
_entity_poly.pdbx_seq_one_letter_code
_entity_poly.pdbx_strand_id
1 'polypeptide(L)'
;MDPPAGQWTAAAGRTPGSSRAGARASVVRRQNLSALLECLHLTGSASRLQLGAETGLNRSTVAVLVHELARCGLVVVDPVSPSSGPGRPSPIVRLRTRGAVAIAVELGVASVAAATIGLGGEVLEQRRVELPGRQAAPADIVRLVADLATSFDLAPTDPRVAGVGVAVPGLARRADGFVHVAPNLGWKGVDFGRQLVEALHLPLEKVRVGNEADLGALGEHRRGAGRGCDHLVFVSGEVGIGAGLIIGGQPMLGAAGYAGEAGHMLVNPDGRRCTCGAFGCWETEAGEAALLRAAGVPGAKGLAAVDAVVDRVVAGDESAAAAVAEIGHWLGVGIGNLVNLLNPEVVVLGGIFQPLFPYLREPMLSAVHARTLDEVSAPVRVVPSDLGTSAQLHGAAEIVLAAVLADPTSG
;
A
#
# COMPACT_ATOMS: atom_id res chain seq x y z
N MET A 1 -15.01 -55.22 5.12
CA MET A 1 -13.67 -55.84 4.89
C MET A 1 -12.69 -54.70 4.95
N ASP A 2 -12.10 -54.47 6.13
CA ASP A 2 -11.06 -53.47 6.36
C ASP A 2 -9.70 -54.03 5.95
N PRO A 3 -8.78 -53.23 5.35
CA PRO A 3 -7.41 -53.62 5.14
C PRO A 3 -6.53 -53.30 6.39
N PRO A 4 -5.49 -54.05 6.65
CA PRO A 4 -4.75 -54.05 7.94
C PRO A 4 -3.79 -52.89 8.10
N ALA A 5 -3.60 -52.50 9.36
CA ALA A 5 -2.67 -51.49 9.84
C ALA A 5 -1.20 -51.91 9.58
N GLY A 6 -0.49 -51.10 8.79
CA GLY A 6 0.96 -51.20 8.61
C GLY A 6 1.71 -50.45 9.71
N GLN A 7 2.48 -51.19 10.47
CA GLN A 7 3.35 -50.70 11.52
C GLN A 7 4.54 -49.92 10.89
N TRP A 8 4.73 -48.66 11.30
CA TRP A 8 5.96 -47.92 11.03
C TRP A 8 6.96 -48.16 12.16
N THR A 9 7.98 -48.93 11.89
CA THR A 9 9.13 -49.10 12.78
C THR A 9 10.04 -47.86 12.71
N ALA A 10 10.21 -47.20 13.85
CA ALA A 10 11.12 -46.10 14.03
C ALA A 10 12.58 -46.57 13.96
N ALA A 11 13.34 -46.08 12.99
CA ALA A 11 14.78 -46.18 12.99
C ALA A 11 15.35 -45.02 13.81
N ALA A 12 15.87 -45.31 14.98
CA ALA A 12 16.59 -44.39 15.85
C ALA A 12 18.00 -44.12 15.29
N GLY A 13 18.23 -42.91 14.79
CA GLY A 13 19.53 -42.34 14.52
C GLY A 13 19.69 -41.06 15.34
N ARG A 14 20.20 -41.13 16.56
CA ARG A 14 20.55 -39.99 17.39
C ARG A 14 21.92 -39.47 16.99
N THR A 15 21.98 -38.24 16.49
CA THR A 15 23.19 -37.42 16.42
C THR A 15 23.01 -36.14 17.26
N PRO A 16 24.10 -35.55 17.81
CA PRO A 16 24.00 -34.75 19.05
C PRO A 16 23.47 -33.35 18.90
N GLY A 17 22.84 -32.85 19.96
CA GLY A 17 22.13 -31.65 20.22
C GLY A 17 22.76 -30.26 20.04
N SER A 18 23.68 -30.03 19.10
CA SER A 18 24.29 -28.71 18.87
C SER A 18 23.60 -27.85 17.79
N SER A 19 22.86 -28.44 16.87
CA SER A 19 22.27 -27.67 15.73
C SER A 19 20.96 -26.94 16.07
N ARG A 20 20.14 -27.46 16.99
CA ARG A 20 18.83 -26.87 17.34
C ARG A 20 18.91 -25.60 18.20
N ALA A 21 19.90 -25.51 19.10
CA ALA A 21 20.09 -24.33 19.95
C ALA A 21 20.65 -23.14 19.16
N GLY A 22 21.63 -23.40 18.27
CA GLY A 22 22.18 -22.38 17.38
C GLY A 22 21.16 -21.84 16.37
N ALA A 23 20.32 -22.71 15.79
CA ALA A 23 19.25 -22.31 14.89
C ALA A 23 18.20 -21.44 15.59
N ARG A 24 17.83 -21.74 16.84
CA ARG A 24 16.92 -20.90 17.64
C ARG A 24 17.53 -19.55 17.96
N ALA A 25 18.80 -19.47 18.32
CA ALA A 25 19.50 -18.23 18.62
C ALA A 25 19.59 -17.31 17.38
N SER A 26 19.88 -17.87 16.20
CA SER A 26 19.93 -17.10 14.95
C SER A 26 18.55 -16.55 14.53
N VAL A 27 17.48 -17.32 14.72
CA VAL A 27 16.11 -16.88 14.45
C VAL A 27 15.71 -15.72 15.38
N VAL A 28 15.94 -15.85 16.70
CA VAL A 28 15.67 -14.79 17.67
C VAL A 28 16.48 -13.53 17.34
N ARG A 29 17.77 -13.68 16.99
CA ARG A 29 18.61 -12.54 16.61
C ARG A 29 18.05 -11.81 15.39
N ARG A 30 17.65 -12.53 14.34
CA ARG A 30 17.05 -11.95 13.14
C ARG A 30 15.75 -11.22 13.46
N GLN A 31 14.88 -11.83 14.26
CA GLN A 31 13.64 -11.20 14.73
C GLN A 31 13.89 -9.87 15.48
N ASN A 32 14.90 -9.86 16.34
CA ASN A 32 15.29 -8.67 17.08
C ASN A 32 15.88 -7.57 16.17
N LEU A 33 16.69 -7.94 15.16
CA LEU A 33 17.20 -7.01 14.14
C LEU A 33 16.05 -6.42 13.32
N SER A 34 15.13 -7.27 12.87
CA SER A 34 13.90 -6.88 12.16
C SER A 34 13.09 -5.87 12.97
N ALA A 35 12.79 -6.17 14.26
CA ALA A 35 12.01 -5.29 15.11
C ALA A 35 12.69 -3.91 15.31
N LEU A 36 14.00 -3.86 15.49
CA LEU A 36 14.74 -2.59 15.60
C LEU A 36 14.72 -1.80 14.29
N LEU A 37 14.94 -2.46 13.15
CA LEU A 37 14.92 -1.80 11.86
C LEU A 37 13.52 -1.33 11.49
N GLU A 38 12.48 -2.11 11.80
CA GLU A 38 11.09 -1.74 11.57
C GLU A 38 10.68 -0.51 12.42
N CYS A 39 11.06 -0.47 13.70
CA CYS A 39 10.86 0.70 14.54
C CYS A 39 11.52 1.95 13.92
N LEU A 40 12.77 1.84 13.49
CA LEU A 40 13.47 2.94 12.82
C LEU A 40 12.85 3.29 11.47
N HIS A 41 12.39 2.29 10.70
CA HIS A 41 11.73 2.50 9.42
C HIS A 41 10.46 3.35 9.56
N LEU A 42 9.71 3.18 10.64
CA LEU A 42 8.51 3.97 10.93
C LEU A 42 8.81 5.36 11.51
N THR A 43 9.88 5.48 12.32
CA THR A 43 10.17 6.71 13.09
C THR A 43 11.29 7.57 12.49
N GLY A 44 12.08 7.03 11.55
CA GLY A 44 13.28 7.67 10.97
C GLY A 44 14.49 7.65 11.89
N SER A 45 14.30 7.92 13.18
CA SER A 45 15.37 7.93 14.18
C SER A 45 14.82 7.65 15.58
N ALA A 46 15.66 7.04 16.42
CA ALA A 46 15.33 6.82 17.85
C ALA A 46 16.62 6.74 18.69
N SER A 47 16.54 7.10 19.96
CA SER A 47 17.63 6.80 20.88
C SER A 47 17.68 5.30 21.19
N ARG A 48 18.85 4.78 21.58
CA ARG A 48 18.96 3.38 22.02
C ARG A 48 18.04 3.04 23.17
N LEU A 49 17.71 4.01 24.01
CA LEU A 49 16.76 3.84 25.12
C LEU A 49 15.33 3.64 24.61
N GLN A 50 14.89 4.48 23.65
CA GLN A 50 13.58 4.33 23.01
C GLN A 50 13.47 3.00 22.24
N LEU A 51 14.49 2.62 21.47
CA LEU A 51 14.53 1.32 20.79
C LEU A 51 14.39 0.16 21.78
N GLY A 52 15.03 0.24 22.94
CA GLY A 52 14.88 -0.77 24.00
C GLY A 52 13.48 -0.83 24.58
N ALA A 53 12.84 0.32 24.79
CA ALA A 53 11.47 0.42 25.31
C ALA A 53 10.45 -0.17 24.30
N GLU A 54 10.54 0.22 23.02
CA GLU A 54 9.64 -0.22 21.95
C GLU A 54 9.76 -1.73 21.64
N THR A 55 10.98 -2.26 21.69
CA THR A 55 11.23 -3.67 21.33
C THR A 55 11.30 -4.63 22.53
N GLY A 56 11.25 -4.11 23.76
CA GLY A 56 11.41 -4.92 24.97
C GLY A 56 12.85 -5.45 25.19
N LEU A 57 13.84 -4.99 24.40
CA LEU A 57 15.21 -5.47 24.47
C LEU A 57 16.03 -4.69 25.50
N ASN A 58 16.93 -5.40 26.18
CA ASN A 58 17.84 -4.75 27.11
C ASN A 58 18.90 -3.90 26.38
N ARG A 59 19.50 -2.94 27.09
CA ARG A 59 20.45 -1.95 26.56
C ARG A 59 21.67 -2.56 25.85
N SER A 60 22.20 -3.68 26.37
CA SER A 60 23.38 -4.35 25.78
C SER A 60 23.03 -5.03 24.47
N THR A 61 21.87 -5.69 24.38
CA THR A 61 21.36 -6.30 23.16
C THR A 61 21.12 -5.25 22.08
N VAL A 62 20.43 -4.15 22.41
CA VAL A 62 20.21 -3.02 21.48
C VAL A 62 21.55 -2.49 20.94
N ALA A 63 22.57 -2.32 21.80
CA ALA A 63 23.87 -1.81 21.38
C ALA A 63 24.56 -2.73 20.35
N VAL A 64 24.51 -4.05 20.56
CA VAL A 64 25.09 -5.05 19.65
C VAL A 64 24.34 -5.07 18.31
N LEU A 65 23.01 -5.09 18.34
CA LEU A 65 22.17 -5.14 17.13
C LEU A 65 22.25 -3.85 16.32
N VAL A 66 22.29 -2.68 16.97
CA VAL A 66 22.52 -1.40 16.29
C VAL A 66 23.90 -1.36 15.60
N HIS A 67 24.94 -1.91 16.23
CA HIS A 67 26.26 -2.03 15.59
C HIS A 67 26.21 -2.93 14.34
N GLU A 68 25.44 -4.00 14.39
CA GLU A 68 25.24 -4.90 13.24
C GLU A 68 24.49 -4.20 12.10
N LEU A 69 23.37 -3.53 12.38
CA LEU A 69 22.65 -2.72 11.39
C LEU A 69 23.54 -1.63 10.77
N ALA A 70 24.43 -1.03 11.55
CA ALA A 70 25.41 -0.06 11.04
C ALA A 70 26.44 -0.71 10.11
N ARG A 71 26.89 -1.94 10.42
CA ARG A 71 27.77 -2.72 9.52
C ARG A 71 27.09 -3.10 8.21
N CYS A 72 25.79 -3.40 8.24
CA CYS A 72 24.99 -3.63 7.03
C CYS A 72 24.71 -2.32 6.25
N GLY A 73 25.16 -1.17 6.75
CA GLY A 73 24.95 0.12 6.07
C GLY A 73 23.54 0.67 6.17
N LEU A 74 22.67 0.09 7.04
CA LEU A 74 21.26 0.46 7.15
C LEU A 74 21.00 1.61 8.13
N VAL A 75 21.89 1.82 9.10
CA VAL A 75 21.76 2.88 10.09
C VAL A 75 23.08 3.62 10.32
N VAL A 76 22.97 4.82 10.92
CA VAL A 76 24.08 5.62 11.42
C VAL A 76 23.84 5.91 12.89
N VAL A 77 24.90 5.89 13.68
CA VAL A 77 24.84 6.26 15.10
C VAL A 77 25.52 7.62 15.26
N ASP A 78 24.74 8.60 15.69
CA ASP A 78 25.26 9.94 15.92
C ASP A 78 26.15 9.96 17.16
N PRO A 79 27.21 10.78 17.13
CA PRO A 79 27.96 11.09 18.32
C PRO A 79 27.03 11.67 19.41
N VAL A 80 27.27 11.31 20.66
CA VAL A 80 26.51 11.87 21.78
C VAL A 80 26.79 13.38 21.89
N SER A 81 25.80 14.22 21.57
CA SER A 81 25.89 15.65 21.87
C SER A 81 25.82 15.89 23.37
N PRO A 82 26.58 16.81 23.95
CA PRO A 82 26.43 17.21 25.32
C PRO A 82 25.01 17.74 25.57
N SER A 83 24.22 17.03 26.40
CA SER A 83 22.88 17.51 26.75
C SER A 83 22.92 18.39 27.98
N SER A 84 22.10 19.42 27.99
CA SER A 84 21.95 20.39 29.14
C SER A 84 21.02 19.86 30.24
N GLY A 85 20.75 18.53 30.31
CA GLY A 85 19.81 17.94 31.30
C GLY A 85 20.44 16.85 32.19
N PRO A 86 19.83 16.49 33.33
CA PRO A 86 20.30 15.44 34.20
C PRO A 86 20.15 14.07 33.54
N GLY A 87 21.25 13.39 33.27
CA GLY A 87 21.35 12.05 32.72
C GLY A 87 22.42 11.92 31.63
N ARG A 88 23.03 10.72 31.48
CA ARG A 88 23.99 10.47 30.40
C ARG A 88 23.23 10.38 29.06
N PRO A 89 23.51 11.24 28.07
CA PRO A 89 22.83 11.22 26.78
C PRO A 89 22.92 9.84 26.12
N SER A 90 21.81 9.36 25.57
CA SER A 90 21.79 8.11 24.79
C SER A 90 22.06 8.41 23.32
N PRO A 91 22.97 7.68 22.65
CA PRO A 91 23.22 7.89 21.22
C PRO A 91 21.94 7.76 20.42
N ILE A 92 21.76 8.66 19.44
CA ILE A 92 20.66 8.59 18.47
C ILE A 92 21.08 7.67 17.31
N VAL A 93 20.20 6.77 16.96
CA VAL A 93 20.31 5.89 15.80
C VAL A 93 19.38 6.42 14.72
N ARG A 94 19.90 6.69 13.55
CA ARG A 94 19.13 7.16 12.38
C ARG A 94 19.23 6.17 11.24
N LEU A 95 18.17 6.05 10.47
CA LEU A 95 18.21 5.32 9.21
C LEU A 95 19.20 5.95 8.25
N ARG A 96 19.84 5.11 7.45
CA ARG A 96 20.44 5.49 6.19
C ARG A 96 19.41 5.34 5.10
N THR A 97 18.79 6.42 4.66
CA THR A 97 17.74 6.38 3.64
C THR A 97 18.17 5.62 2.38
N ARG A 98 19.42 5.82 1.94
CA ARG A 98 20.02 5.12 0.79
C ARG A 98 20.70 3.78 1.18
N GLY A 99 20.49 3.28 2.38
CA GLY A 99 21.03 1.97 2.82
C GLY A 99 20.32 0.81 2.16
N ALA A 100 19.01 0.94 1.95
CA ALA A 100 18.22 0.08 1.07
C ALA A 100 17.17 0.95 0.38
N VAL A 101 16.96 0.73 -0.91
CA VAL A 101 16.07 1.52 -1.77
C VAL A 101 15.15 0.58 -2.54
N ALA A 102 13.87 0.90 -2.62
CA ALA A 102 12.93 0.27 -3.53
C ALA A 102 12.74 1.13 -4.77
N ILE A 103 12.61 0.52 -5.94
CA ILE A 103 12.04 1.14 -7.12
C ILE A 103 10.54 0.84 -7.09
N ALA A 104 9.73 1.86 -6.93
CA ALA A 104 8.28 1.77 -6.89
C ALA A 104 7.69 2.27 -8.20
N VAL A 105 6.71 1.56 -8.73
CA VAL A 105 6.02 1.92 -9.97
C VAL A 105 4.51 1.86 -9.75
N GLU A 106 3.80 2.84 -10.27
CA GLU A 106 2.34 2.89 -10.34
C GLU A 106 1.91 2.89 -11.80
N LEU A 107 1.11 1.90 -12.18
CA LEU A 107 0.43 1.89 -13.47
C LEU A 107 -0.93 2.53 -13.32
N GLY A 108 -1.05 3.79 -13.72
CA GLY A 108 -2.35 4.43 -13.88
C GLY A 108 -2.94 4.17 -15.28
N VAL A 109 -4.18 4.57 -15.48
CA VAL A 109 -4.87 4.43 -16.78
C VAL A 109 -4.34 5.42 -17.82
N ALA A 110 -3.88 6.60 -17.36
CA ALA A 110 -3.42 7.68 -18.21
C ALA A 110 -1.90 7.92 -18.12
N SER A 111 -1.22 7.34 -17.14
CA SER A 111 0.22 7.57 -16.93
C SER A 111 0.87 6.42 -16.17
N VAL A 112 2.18 6.32 -16.28
CA VAL A 112 3.02 5.48 -15.42
C VAL A 112 3.89 6.40 -14.58
N ALA A 113 3.82 6.26 -13.25
CA ALA A 113 4.72 6.93 -12.33
C ALA A 113 5.74 5.92 -11.78
N ALA A 114 6.98 6.38 -11.59
CA ALA A 114 8.01 5.59 -10.94
C ALA A 114 8.80 6.47 -9.96
N ALA A 115 9.23 5.88 -8.86
CA ALA A 115 10.04 6.55 -7.86
C ALA A 115 11.08 5.61 -7.24
N THR A 116 12.22 6.16 -6.82
CA THR A 116 13.11 5.48 -5.89
C THR A 116 12.77 5.95 -4.47
N ILE A 117 12.47 5.00 -3.60
CA ILE A 117 12.04 5.27 -2.22
C ILE A 117 12.96 4.51 -1.27
N GLY A 118 13.60 5.25 -0.37
CA GLY A 118 14.54 4.71 0.60
C GLY A 118 13.87 4.20 1.88
N LEU A 119 14.67 3.59 2.73
CA LEU A 119 14.23 3.27 4.10
C LEU A 119 13.71 4.55 4.78
N GLY A 120 12.63 4.40 5.55
CA GLY A 120 11.92 5.54 6.16
C GLY A 120 10.87 6.15 5.25
N GLY A 121 10.75 5.72 3.99
CA GLY A 121 9.73 6.18 3.05
C GLY A 121 10.09 7.50 2.33
N GLU A 122 11.34 7.97 2.40
CA GLU A 122 11.77 9.16 1.68
C GLU A 122 11.83 8.92 0.17
N VAL A 123 11.13 9.75 -0.60
CA VAL A 123 11.20 9.75 -2.07
C VAL A 123 12.49 10.44 -2.49
N LEU A 124 13.40 9.69 -3.13
CA LEU A 124 14.71 10.18 -3.56
C LEU A 124 14.64 10.80 -4.96
N GLU A 125 13.95 10.11 -5.86
CA GLU A 125 13.69 10.56 -7.23
C GLU A 125 12.30 10.09 -7.66
N GLN A 126 11.64 10.87 -8.52
CA GLN A 126 10.34 10.50 -9.09
C GLN A 126 10.24 10.95 -10.54
N ARG A 127 9.58 10.14 -11.36
CA ARG A 127 9.29 10.41 -12.77
C ARG A 127 7.88 9.98 -13.10
N ARG A 128 7.26 10.66 -14.06
CA ARG A 128 5.93 10.31 -14.59
C ARG A 128 5.96 10.44 -16.10
N VAL A 129 5.34 9.49 -16.76
CA VAL A 129 5.20 9.46 -18.22
C VAL A 129 3.72 9.29 -18.55
N GLU A 130 3.17 10.20 -19.34
CA GLU A 130 1.80 10.10 -19.83
C GLU A 130 1.70 9.00 -20.89
N LEU A 131 0.63 8.23 -20.83
CA LEU A 131 0.32 7.19 -21.81
C LEU A 131 -0.52 7.78 -22.95
N PRO A 132 -0.21 7.47 -24.22
CA PRO A 132 -0.95 8.02 -25.37
C PRO A 132 -2.38 7.49 -25.49
N GLY A 133 -2.81 6.56 -24.62
CA GLY A 133 -4.17 5.99 -24.62
C GLY A 133 -4.33 4.90 -23.56
N ARG A 134 -5.59 4.52 -23.31
CA ARG A 134 -5.98 3.57 -22.26
C ARG A 134 -5.60 2.09 -22.52
N GLN A 135 -5.20 1.73 -23.73
CA GLN A 135 -4.92 0.32 -24.11
C GLN A 135 -3.48 0.20 -24.60
N ALA A 136 -2.52 0.33 -23.71
CA ALA A 136 -1.14 -0.02 -24.01
C ALA A 136 -0.95 -1.54 -23.93
N ALA A 137 -0.27 -2.12 -24.92
CA ALA A 137 0.05 -3.54 -24.89
C ALA A 137 0.94 -3.86 -23.65
N PRO A 138 0.76 -5.03 -23.00
CA PRO A 138 1.56 -5.39 -21.84
C PRO A 138 3.07 -5.27 -22.08
N ALA A 139 3.56 -5.67 -23.25
CA ALA A 139 4.97 -5.59 -23.61
C ALA A 139 5.50 -4.14 -23.71
N ASP A 140 4.66 -3.19 -24.12
CA ASP A 140 5.04 -1.78 -24.17
C ASP A 140 5.16 -1.18 -22.76
N ILE A 141 4.23 -1.55 -21.87
CA ILE A 141 4.29 -1.16 -20.47
C ILE A 141 5.51 -1.79 -19.77
N VAL A 142 5.81 -3.05 -20.02
CA VAL A 142 7.01 -3.71 -19.49
C VAL A 142 8.27 -2.95 -19.89
N ARG A 143 8.39 -2.58 -21.18
CA ARG A 143 9.53 -1.77 -21.66
C ARG A 143 9.59 -0.42 -20.97
N LEU A 144 8.45 0.29 -20.87
CA LEU A 144 8.40 1.60 -20.21
C LEU A 144 8.79 1.51 -18.73
N VAL A 145 8.32 0.48 -18.01
CA VAL A 145 8.72 0.24 -16.61
C VAL A 145 10.22 -0.04 -16.51
N ALA A 146 10.80 -0.84 -17.41
CA ALA A 146 12.23 -1.12 -17.44
C ALA A 146 13.05 0.13 -17.75
N ASP A 147 12.62 0.93 -18.73
CA ASP A 147 13.27 2.20 -19.08
C ASP A 147 13.23 3.20 -17.91
N LEU A 148 12.08 3.35 -17.25
CA LEU A 148 11.96 4.20 -16.07
C LEU A 148 12.84 3.70 -14.93
N ALA A 149 12.81 2.41 -14.62
CA ALA A 149 13.60 1.82 -13.53
C ALA A 149 15.11 1.98 -13.75
N THR A 150 15.59 1.89 -14.99
CA THR A 150 16.99 2.06 -15.35
C THR A 150 17.41 3.52 -15.48
N SER A 151 16.46 4.45 -15.57
CA SER A 151 16.74 5.88 -15.70
C SER A 151 17.12 6.58 -14.39
N PHE A 152 16.97 5.91 -13.24
CA PHE A 152 17.36 6.45 -11.93
C PHE A 152 18.88 6.30 -11.67
N ASP A 153 19.41 7.07 -10.74
CA ASP A 153 20.82 6.98 -10.31
C ASP A 153 21.21 5.58 -9.82
N LEU A 154 20.24 4.86 -9.22
CA LEU A 154 20.40 3.47 -8.76
C LEU A 154 19.72 2.53 -9.73
N ALA A 155 20.50 1.78 -10.51
CA ALA A 155 19.98 0.75 -11.39
C ALA A 155 19.28 -0.39 -10.59
N PRO A 156 18.30 -1.09 -11.18
CA PRO A 156 17.61 -2.20 -10.52
C PRO A 156 18.55 -3.30 -9.97
N THR A 157 19.72 -3.46 -10.60
CA THR A 157 20.75 -4.44 -10.20
C THR A 157 21.75 -3.94 -9.16
N ASP A 158 21.68 -2.66 -8.74
CA ASP A 158 22.53 -2.15 -7.66
C ASP A 158 22.26 -2.94 -6.36
N PRO A 159 23.28 -3.37 -5.62
CA PRO A 159 23.10 -4.13 -4.38
C PRO A 159 22.22 -3.42 -3.34
N ARG A 160 22.15 -2.09 -3.35
CA ARG A 160 21.30 -1.30 -2.45
C ARG A 160 19.84 -1.32 -2.87
N VAL A 161 19.52 -1.71 -4.10
CA VAL A 161 18.14 -1.82 -4.57
C VAL A 161 17.55 -3.16 -4.09
N ALA A 162 16.62 -3.07 -3.17
CA ALA A 162 15.91 -4.21 -2.60
C ALA A 162 15.07 -4.94 -3.66
N GLY A 163 14.56 -4.21 -4.65
CA GLY A 163 13.78 -4.73 -5.77
C GLY A 163 12.89 -3.69 -6.41
N VAL A 164 11.97 -4.16 -7.26
CA VAL A 164 10.99 -3.37 -7.99
C VAL A 164 9.58 -3.76 -7.55
N GLY A 165 8.80 -2.80 -7.04
CA GLY A 165 7.40 -2.97 -6.67
C GLY A 165 6.49 -2.26 -7.67
N VAL A 166 5.42 -2.93 -8.12
CA VAL A 166 4.51 -2.36 -9.11
C VAL A 166 3.06 -2.43 -8.63
N ALA A 167 2.39 -1.29 -8.59
CA ALA A 167 0.95 -1.16 -8.39
C ALA A 167 0.22 -1.27 -9.72
N VAL A 168 -0.80 -2.13 -9.81
CA VAL A 168 -1.55 -2.39 -11.05
C VAL A 168 -3.05 -2.20 -10.79
N PRO A 169 -3.79 -1.50 -11.69
CA PRO A 169 -5.24 -1.35 -11.58
C PRO A 169 -5.97 -2.62 -12.02
N GLY A 170 -6.07 -3.61 -11.15
CA GLY A 170 -6.72 -4.88 -11.45
C GLY A 170 -6.34 -6.01 -10.51
N LEU A 171 -6.84 -7.21 -10.81
CA LEU A 171 -6.61 -8.42 -10.02
C LEU A 171 -5.23 -9.02 -10.34
N ALA A 172 -4.25 -8.79 -9.48
CA ALA A 172 -2.89 -9.31 -9.60
C ALA A 172 -2.59 -10.36 -8.52
N ARG A 173 -2.01 -11.49 -8.93
CA ARG A 173 -1.57 -12.54 -8.01
C ARG A 173 -0.21 -12.16 -7.40
N ARG A 174 -0.14 -11.97 -6.09
CA ARG A 174 1.09 -11.49 -5.41
C ARG A 174 2.28 -12.46 -5.48
N ALA A 175 2.02 -13.76 -5.65
CA ALA A 175 3.07 -14.78 -5.64
C ALA A 175 4.06 -14.62 -6.81
N ASP A 176 3.58 -14.24 -7.99
CA ASP A 176 4.34 -14.20 -9.23
C ASP A 176 4.03 -12.99 -10.12
N GLY A 177 3.11 -12.11 -9.70
CA GLY A 177 2.74 -10.93 -10.47
C GLY A 177 1.89 -11.21 -11.70
N PHE A 178 1.22 -12.37 -11.77
CA PHE A 178 0.28 -12.68 -12.85
C PHE A 178 -0.97 -11.81 -12.73
N VAL A 179 -1.30 -11.05 -13.77
CA VAL A 179 -2.50 -10.20 -13.84
C VAL A 179 -3.64 -10.98 -14.47
N HIS A 180 -4.63 -11.36 -13.65
CA HIS A 180 -5.81 -12.08 -14.15
C HIS A 180 -6.67 -11.20 -15.02
N VAL A 181 -6.96 -9.99 -14.57
CA VAL A 181 -7.73 -9.00 -15.29
C VAL A 181 -7.38 -7.59 -14.83
N ALA A 182 -7.17 -6.68 -15.77
CA ALA A 182 -7.08 -5.24 -15.55
C ALA A 182 -7.95 -4.55 -16.62
N PRO A 183 -9.26 -4.36 -16.34
CA PRO A 183 -10.23 -3.93 -17.36
C PRO A 183 -9.88 -2.57 -17.95
N ASN A 184 -9.37 -1.65 -17.12
CA ASN A 184 -9.00 -0.30 -17.53
C ASN A 184 -7.77 -0.25 -18.45
N LEU A 185 -6.91 -1.30 -18.42
CA LEU A 185 -5.78 -1.48 -19.32
C LEU A 185 -6.11 -2.41 -20.51
N GLY A 186 -7.29 -3.04 -20.51
CA GLY A 186 -7.67 -4.05 -21.49
C GLY A 186 -6.93 -5.38 -21.35
N TRP A 187 -6.35 -5.66 -20.19
CA TRP A 187 -5.55 -6.86 -19.95
C TRP A 187 -6.38 -8.01 -19.41
N LYS A 188 -6.06 -9.22 -19.88
CA LYS A 188 -6.63 -10.48 -19.38
C LYS A 188 -5.59 -11.59 -19.49
N GLY A 189 -5.27 -12.24 -18.37
CA GLY A 189 -4.35 -13.37 -18.33
C GLY A 189 -2.92 -13.02 -18.74
N VAL A 190 -2.35 -11.94 -18.19
CA VAL A 190 -1.02 -11.43 -18.52
C VAL A 190 0.01 -11.91 -17.49
N ASP A 191 1.06 -12.57 -17.94
CA ASP A 191 2.21 -12.98 -17.11
C ASP A 191 3.17 -11.79 -16.90
N PHE A 192 2.63 -10.74 -16.26
CA PHE A 192 3.29 -9.43 -16.17
C PHE A 192 4.54 -9.49 -15.30
N GLY A 193 4.46 -10.18 -14.14
CA GLY A 193 5.60 -10.30 -13.24
C GLY A 193 6.80 -11.00 -13.87
N ARG A 194 6.57 -12.08 -14.63
CA ARG A 194 7.65 -12.77 -15.35
C ARG A 194 8.25 -11.90 -16.46
N GLN A 195 7.42 -11.20 -17.23
CA GLN A 195 7.91 -10.26 -18.24
C GLN A 195 8.79 -9.15 -17.63
N LEU A 196 8.44 -8.65 -16.45
CA LEU A 196 9.25 -7.68 -15.71
C LEU A 196 10.57 -8.28 -15.22
N VAL A 197 10.56 -9.51 -14.71
CA VAL A 197 11.78 -10.27 -14.31
C VAL A 197 12.76 -10.37 -15.48
N GLU A 198 12.26 -10.73 -16.65
CA GLU A 198 13.08 -10.85 -17.87
C GLU A 198 13.63 -9.48 -18.32
N ALA A 199 12.77 -8.45 -18.37
CA ALA A 199 13.16 -7.11 -18.83
C ALA A 199 14.13 -6.38 -17.89
N LEU A 200 13.98 -6.58 -16.57
CA LEU A 200 14.81 -5.96 -15.55
C LEU A 200 16.07 -6.76 -15.21
N HIS A 201 16.19 -7.99 -15.72
CA HIS A 201 17.26 -8.94 -15.36
C HIS A 201 17.37 -9.18 -13.86
N LEU A 202 16.22 -9.25 -13.17
CA LEU A 202 16.12 -9.47 -11.73
C LEU A 202 15.58 -10.88 -11.43
N PRO A 203 15.91 -11.47 -10.28
CA PRO A 203 15.24 -12.68 -9.82
C PRO A 203 13.79 -12.37 -9.37
N LEU A 204 12.90 -13.38 -9.42
CA LEU A 204 11.47 -13.21 -9.15
C LEU A 204 11.18 -12.63 -7.74
N GLU A 205 11.98 -12.98 -6.76
CA GLU A 205 11.85 -12.48 -5.39
C GLU A 205 12.12 -10.97 -5.27
N LYS A 206 12.78 -10.35 -6.23
CA LYS A 206 13.02 -8.90 -6.28
C LYS A 206 11.96 -8.12 -7.09
N VAL A 207 11.01 -8.81 -7.73
CA VAL A 207 9.89 -8.16 -8.44
C VAL A 207 8.59 -8.47 -7.70
N ARG A 208 7.87 -7.44 -7.30
CA ARG A 208 6.59 -7.56 -6.60
C ARG A 208 5.51 -6.79 -7.34
N VAL A 209 4.37 -7.43 -7.56
CA VAL A 209 3.19 -6.79 -8.18
C VAL A 209 2.03 -6.90 -7.21
N GLY A 210 1.26 -5.83 -7.05
CA GLY A 210 0.07 -5.81 -6.21
C GLY A 210 -1.04 -4.94 -6.80
N ASN A 211 -2.25 -5.11 -6.27
CA ASN A 211 -3.38 -4.25 -6.63
C ASN A 211 -3.13 -2.82 -6.14
N GLU A 212 -3.53 -1.82 -6.92
CA GLU A 212 -3.31 -0.39 -6.61
C GLU A 212 -3.96 0.05 -5.30
N ALA A 213 -5.19 -0.40 -5.01
CA ALA A 213 -5.90 -0.01 -3.80
C ALA A 213 -5.29 -0.67 -2.54
N ASP A 214 -4.86 -1.94 -2.64
CA ASP A 214 -4.15 -2.63 -1.56
C ASP A 214 -2.83 -1.92 -1.24
N LEU A 215 -2.08 -1.52 -2.27
CA LEU A 215 -0.82 -0.80 -2.08
C LEU A 215 -1.06 0.63 -1.59
N GLY A 216 -2.12 1.30 -2.05
CA GLY A 216 -2.55 2.59 -1.50
C GLY A 216 -2.87 2.49 0.00
N ALA A 217 -3.62 1.47 0.40
CA ALA A 217 -3.91 1.19 1.83
C ALA A 217 -2.62 0.98 2.65
N LEU A 218 -1.69 0.19 2.12
CA LEU A 218 -0.40 -0.04 2.78
C LEU A 218 0.42 1.24 2.89
N GLY A 219 0.45 2.06 1.83
CA GLY A 219 1.13 3.36 1.82
C GLY A 219 0.56 4.30 2.90
N GLU A 220 -0.76 4.48 2.93
CA GLU A 220 -1.44 5.32 3.91
C GLU A 220 -1.28 4.81 5.35
N HIS A 221 -1.34 3.49 5.54
CA HIS A 221 -1.12 2.88 6.83
C HIS A 221 0.30 3.12 7.37
N ARG A 222 1.31 3.01 6.52
CA ARG A 222 2.72 3.14 6.92
C ARG A 222 3.18 4.59 6.98
N ARG A 223 2.68 5.49 6.09
CA ARG A 223 3.26 6.82 5.84
C ARG A 223 2.25 7.97 5.87
N GLY A 224 0.96 7.69 5.71
CA GLY A 224 -0.08 8.71 5.56
C GLY A 224 -1.08 8.77 6.71
N ALA A 225 -2.32 9.05 6.37
CA ALA A 225 -3.43 9.32 7.30
C ALA A 225 -3.80 8.13 8.21
N GLY A 226 -3.36 6.92 7.87
CA GLY A 226 -3.59 5.68 8.62
C GLY A 226 -2.49 5.32 9.61
N ARG A 227 -1.47 6.16 9.82
CA ARG A 227 -0.39 5.87 10.77
C ARG A 227 -0.91 5.67 12.19
N GLY A 228 -0.50 4.56 12.81
CA GLY A 228 -0.87 4.22 14.17
C GLY A 228 -2.27 3.61 14.33
N CYS A 229 -2.98 3.31 13.23
CA CYS A 229 -4.24 2.60 13.24
C CYS A 229 -4.02 1.14 12.85
N ASP A 230 -4.63 0.21 13.58
CA ASP A 230 -4.57 -1.22 13.24
C ASP A 230 -5.67 -1.62 12.24
N HIS A 231 -6.74 -0.84 12.13
CA HIS A 231 -7.89 -1.11 11.26
C HIS A 231 -8.18 0.08 10.35
N LEU A 232 -7.84 -0.04 9.07
CA LEU A 232 -7.98 1.00 8.06
C LEU A 232 -8.69 0.46 6.82
N VAL A 233 -9.57 1.28 6.24
CA VAL A 233 -10.10 1.10 4.89
C VAL A 233 -9.59 2.26 4.03
N PHE A 234 -8.87 1.96 2.96
CA PHE A 234 -8.52 2.94 1.92
C PHE A 234 -9.52 2.79 0.78
N VAL A 235 -10.13 3.88 0.36
CA VAL A 235 -11.07 3.92 -0.77
C VAL A 235 -10.52 4.89 -1.80
N SER A 236 -10.15 4.36 -2.96
CA SER A 236 -9.65 5.17 -4.08
C SER A 236 -10.68 5.23 -5.19
N GLY A 237 -11.00 6.43 -5.62
CA GLY A 237 -11.79 6.67 -6.82
C GLY A 237 -10.86 7.03 -7.98
N GLU A 238 -10.91 6.25 -9.04
CA GLU A 238 -10.33 6.57 -10.34
C GLU A 238 -11.39 6.34 -11.41
N VAL A 239 -11.15 5.48 -12.40
CA VAL A 239 -12.19 5.07 -13.36
C VAL A 239 -13.33 4.35 -12.65
N GLY A 240 -13.01 3.46 -11.70
CA GLY A 240 -13.93 2.80 -10.79
C GLY A 240 -13.68 3.18 -9.34
N ILE A 241 -14.10 2.33 -8.41
CA ILE A 241 -13.79 2.42 -6.98
C ILE A 241 -13.01 1.16 -6.57
N GLY A 242 -11.78 1.36 -6.11
CA GLY A 242 -10.98 0.34 -5.45
C GLY A 242 -10.98 0.52 -3.93
N ALA A 243 -10.88 -0.57 -3.17
CA ALA A 243 -10.67 -0.51 -1.74
C ALA A 243 -9.54 -1.44 -1.30
N GLY A 244 -8.67 -0.94 -0.43
CA GLY A 244 -7.64 -1.72 0.25
C GLY A 244 -7.91 -1.77 1.74
N LEU A 245 -7.64 -2.91 2.37
CA LEU A 245 -8.02 -3.20 3.74
C LEU A 245 -6.79 -3.53 4.59
N ILE A 246 -6.65 -2.84 5.72
CA ILE A 246 -5.70 -3.20 6.78
C ILE A 246 -6.49 -3.65 7.99
N ILE A 247 -6.21 -4.85 8.49
CA ILE A 247 -6.87 -5.43 9.66
C ILE A 247 -5.80 -5.99 10.60
N GLY A 248 -5.80 -5.55 11.85
CA GLY A 248 -4.76 -5.90 12.81
C GLY A 248 -3.36 -5.48 12.35
N GLY A 249 -3.23 -4.30 11.71
CA GLY A 249 -1.98 -3.77 11.19
C GLY A 249 -1.43 -4.49 9.95
N GLN A 250 -2.21 -5.41 9.34
CA GLN A 250 -1.78 -6.21 8.18
C GLN A 250 -2.78 -6.09 7.02
N PRO A 251 -2.29 -6.09 5.76
CA PRO A 251 -3.17 -6.14 4.59
C PRO A 251 -4.07 -7.38 4.60
N MET A 252 -5.38 -7.18 4.50
CA MET A 252 -6.37 -8.25 4.37
C MET A 252 -6.59 -8.57 2.90
N LEU A 253 -5.94 -9.63 2.42
CA LEU A 253 -5.95 -9.98 1.00
C LEU A 253 -6.99 -11.06 0.65
N GLY A 254 -7.59 -11.72 1.64
CA GLY A 254 -8.47 -12.86 1.41
C GLY A 254 -7.72 -14.12 0.95
N ALA A 255 -8.47 -15.19 0.71
CA ALA A 255 -7.91 -16.52 0.43
C ALA A 255 -7.11 -16.59 -0.88
N ALA A 256 -7.51 -15.85 -1.91
CA ALA A 256 -6.88 -15.84 -3.23
C ALA A 256 -6.13 -14.52 -3.53
N GLY A 257 -6.09 -13.58 -2.58
CA GLY A 257 -5.45 -12.29 -2.78
C GLY A 257 -6.34 -11.24 -3.46
N TYR A 258 -7.67 -11.40 -3.43
CA TYR A 258 -8.64 -10.55 -4.14
C TYR A 258 -9.71 -9.94 -3.21
N ALA A 259 -9.45 -9.82 -1.91
CA ALA A 259 -10.33 -9.07 -1.02
C ALA A 259 -10.27 -7.57 -1.39
N GLY A 260 -11.34 -6.84 -1.05
CA GLY A 260 -11.36 -5.39 -1.29
C GLY A 260 -12.05 -4.95 -2.58
N GLU A 261 -12.72 -5.85 -3.31
CA GLU A 261 -13.53 -5.52 -4.50
C GLU A 261 -14.83 -4.77 -4.13
N ALA A 262 -14.71 -3.79 -3.23
CA ALA A 262 -15.83 -3.04 -2.67
C ALA A 262 -16.57 -2.18 -3.71
N GLY A 263 -15.89 -1.76 -4.78
CA GLY A 263 -16.52 -1.03 -5.88
C GLY A 263 -17.68 -1.79 -6.54
N HIS A 264 -17.70 -3.12 -6.40
CA HIS A 264 -18.76 -3.97 -6.92
C HIS A 264 -19.86 -4.33 -5.90
N MET A 265 -19.80 -3.78 -4.68
CA MET A 265 -20.91 -3.91 -3.72
C MET A 265 -22.17 -3.25 -4.27
N LEU A 266 -23.34 -3.91 -4.08
CA LEU A 266 -24.62 -3.33 -4.39
C LEU A 266 -24.94 -2.20 -3.40
N VAL A 267 -25.07 -0.98 -3.89
CA VAL A 267 -25.48 0.19 -3.11
C VAL A 267 -26.81 0.77 -3.56
N ASN A 268 -27.18 0.55 -4.83
CA ASN A 268 -28.42 1.05 -5.44
C ASN A 268 -29.12 -0.08 -6.22
N PRO A 269 -30.18 -0.72 -5.69
CA PRO A 269 -30.89 -1.80 -6.38
C PRO A 269 -31.46 -1.40 -7.76
N ASP A 270 -31.84 -0.11 -7.92
CA ASP A 270 -32.36 0.45 -9.15
C ASP A 270 -31.26 1.16 -9.99
N GLY A 271 -30.02 0.93 -9.64
CA GLY A 271 -28.85 1.60 -10.21
C GLY A 271 -28.46 1.09 -11.59
N ARG A 272 -27.35 1.64 -12.10
CA ARG A 272 -26.88 1.39 -13.46
C ARG A 272 -26.20 0.03 -13.59
N ARG A 273 -26.17 -0.47 -14.84
CA ARG A 273 -25.41 -1.67 -15.17
C ARG A 273 -23.92 -1.39 -15.06
N CYS A 274 -23.23 -2.23 -14.31
CA CYS A 274 -21.78 -2.24 -14.14
C CYS A 274 -21.09 -3.09 -15.23
N THR A 275 -19.83 -2.80 -15.50
CA THR A 275 -18.96 -3.58 -16.40
C THR A 275 -18.75 -5.02 -15.94
N CYS A 276 -18.89 -5.30 -14.63
CA CYS A 276 -18.86 -6.65 -14.07
C CYS A 276 -20.09 -7.50 -14.42
N GLY A 277 -21.13 -6.89 -15.02
CA GLY A 277 -22.40 -7.53 -15.39
C GLY A 277 -23.55 -7.34 -14.40
N ALA A 278 -23.28 -6.93 -13.17
CA ALA A 278 -24.27 -6.61 -12.15
C ALA A 278 -24.88 -5.21 -12.35
N PHE A 279 -25.88 -4.87 -11.51
CA PHE A 279 -26.50 -3.54 -11.48
C PHE A 279 -26.29 -2.89 -10.11
N GLY A 280 -26.18 -1.55 -10.09
CA GLY A 280 -26.12 -0.76 -8.86
C GLY A 280 -24.86 -0.95 -8.02
N CYS A 281 -23.75 -1.33 -8.66
CA CYS A 281 -22.44 -1.37 -8.02
C CYS A 281 -22.01 0.00 -7.53
N TRP A 282 -21.31 0.07 -6.42
CA TRP A 282 -20.85 1.32 -5.82
C TRP A 282 -20.10 2.22 -6.81
N GLU A 283 -19.22 1.66 -7.62
CA GLU A 283 -18.47 2.42 -8.64
C GLU A 283 -19.36 3.08 -9.69
N THR A 284 -20.56 2.50 -10.01
CA THR A 284 -21.48 3.09 -10.99
C THR A 284 -22.26 4.26 -10.44
N GLU A 285 -22.35 4.38 -9.11
CA GLU A 285 -23.09 5.43 -8.40
C GLU A 285 -22.17 6.53 -7.84
N ALA A 286 -20.92 6.21 -7.45
CA ALA A 286 -20.01 7.16 -6.80
C ALA A 286 -18.65 7.34 -7.50
N GLY A 287 -18.35 6.59 -8.57
CA GLY A 287 -17.08 6.72 -9.31
C GLY A 287 -17.00 7.93 -10.23
N GLU A 288 -15.84 8.13 -10.89
CA GLU A 288 -15.56 9.24 -11.82
C GLU A 288 -16.69 9.43 -12.87
N ALA A 289 -17.09 8.34 -13.52
CA ALA A 289 -18.11 8.41 -14.55
C ALA A 289 -19.49 8.84 -14.01
N ALA A 290 -19.79 8.52 -12.75
CA ALA A 290 -21.00 8.99 -12.08
C ALA A 290 -20.95 10.49 -11.84
N LEU A 291 -19.84 11.00 -11.29
CA LEU A 291 -19.61 12.42 -11.06
C LEU A 291 -19.74 13.24 -12.34
N LEU A 292 -19.01 12.86 -13.37
CA LEU A 292 -18.94 13.61 -14.62
C LEU A 292 -20.28 13.60 -15.36
N ARG A 293 -21.04 12.52 -15.24
CA ARG A 293 -22.41 12.43 -15.74
C ARG A 293 -23.37 13.35 -14.98
N ALA A 294 -23.33 13.31 -13.65
CA ALA A 294 -24.17 14.17 -12.79
C ALA A 294 -23.85 15.66 -12.99
N ALA A 295 -22.56 15.99 -13.19
CA ALA A 295 -22.10 17.36 -13.49
C ALA A 295 -22.38 17.83 -14.93
N GLY A 296 -23.04 16.99 -15.77
CA GLY A 296 -23.43 17.36 -17.15
C GLY A 296 -22.27 17.35 -18.15
N VAL A 297 -21.16 16.67 -17.86
CA VAL A 297 -19.98 16.52 -18.74
C VAL A 297 -19.69 15.05 -19.07
N PRO A 298 -20.67 14.29 -19.56
CA PRO A 298 -20.48 12.87 -19.85
C PRO A 298 -19.40 12.68 -20.93
N GLY A 299 -18.52 11.68 -20.71
CA GLY A 299 -17.43 11.38 -21.65
C GLY A 299 -16.11 12.09 -21.38
N ALA A 300 -16.09 13.15 -20.55
CA ALA A 300 -14.86 13.66 -19.96
C ALA A 300 -14.25 12.60 -19.03
N LYS A 301 -12.94 12.66 -18.78
CA LYS A 301 -12.20 11.62 -18.03
C LYS A 301 -10.97 12.18 -17.35
N GLY A 302 -10.59 11.52 -16.24
CA GLY A 302 -9.35 11.77 -15.51
C GLY A 302 -9.45 12.96 -14.55
N LEU A 303 -8.40 13.14 -13.77
CA LEU A 303 -8.35 14.16 -12.70
C LEU A 303 -8.63 15.56 -13.21
N ALA A 304 -8.13 15.95 -14.38
CA ALA A 304 -8.39 17.27 -14.95
C ALA A 304 -9.89 17.55 -15.18
N ALA A 305 -10.68 16.53 -15.53
CA ALA A 305 -12.13 16.69 -15.67
C ALA A 305 -12.82 16.81 -14.30
N VAL A 306 -12.30 16.12 -13.29
CA VAL A 306 -12.75 16.25 -11.90
C VAL A 306 -12.40 17.63 -11.34
N ASP A 307 -11.18 18.11 -11.57
CA ASP A 307 -10.74 19.46 -11.16
C ASP A 307 -11.63 20.54 -11.78
N ALA A 308 -12.01 20.39 -13.07
CA ALA A 308 -12.95 21.31 -13.71
C ALA A 308 -14.35 21.31 -13.05
N VAL A 309 -14.81 20.18 -12.50
CA VAL A 309 -16.05 20.14 -11.69
C VAL A 309 -15.85 20.87 -10.37
N VAL A 310 -14.70 20.67 -9.71
CA VAL A 310 -14.35 21.39 -8.47
C VAL A 310 -14.31 22.90 -8.71
N ASP A 311 -13.68 23.35 -9.79
CA ASP A 311 -13.63 24.78 -10.16
C ASP A 311 -15.03 25.36 -10.35
N ARG A 312 -15.96 24.63 -10.96
CA ARG A 312 -17.37 25.04 -11.09
C ARG A 312 -18.06 25.16 -9.73
N VAL A 313 -17.81 24.22 -8.81
CA VAL A 313 -18.34 24.29 -7.44
C VAL A 313 -17.82 25.55 -6.73
N VAL A 314 -16.50 25.82 -6.83
CA VAL A 314 -15.87 27.02 -6.28
C VAL A 314 -16.46 28.30 -6.87
N ALA A 315 -16.80 28.29 -8.16
CA ALA A 315 -17.45 29.41 -8.84
C ALA A 315 -18.96 29.59 -8.50
N GLY A 316 -19.52 28.72 -7.65
CA GLY A 316 -20.92 28.82 -7.21
C GLY A 316 -21.92 28.15 -8.15
N ASP A 317 -21.51 27.24 -9.03
CA ASP A 317 -22.38 26.46 -9.90
C ASP A 317 -23.19 25.46 -9.07
N GLU A 318 -24.50 25.75 -8.89
CA GLU A 318 -25.41 24.92 -8.10
C GLU A 318 -25.57 23.50 -8.67
N SER A 319 -25.47 23.33 -9.99
CA SER A 319 -25.60 22.03 -10.64
C SER A 319 -24.36 21.15 -10.37
N ALA A 320 -23.17 21.76 -10.39
CA ALA A 320 -21.94 21.07 -10.01
C ALA A 320 -21.93 20.70 -8.52
N ALA A 321 -22.39 21.61 -7.65
CA ALA A 321 -22.52 21.35 -6.22
C ALA A 321 -23.51 20.20 -5.92
N ALA A 322 -24.68 20.19 -6.60
CA ALA A 322 -25.64 19.10 -6.48
C ALA A 322 -25.07 17.76 -6.95
N ALA A 323 -24.31 17.75 -8.05
CA ALA A 323 -23.64 16.55 -8.54
C ALA A 323 -22.63 16.00 -7.51
N VAL A 324 -21.80 16.87 -6.91
CA VAL A 324 -20.86 16.44 -5.88
C VAL A 324 -21.58 15.94 -4.62
N ALA A 325 -22.70 16.56 -4.24
CA ALA A 325 -23.51 16.10 -3.11
C ALA A 325 -24.12 14.71 -3.36
N GLU A 326 -24.59 14.43 -4.58
CA GLU A 326 -25.09 13.11 -4.99
C GLU A 326 -24.01 12.05 -4.88
N ILE A 327 -22.81 12.35 -5.39
CA ILE A 327 -21.64 11.45 -5.26
C ILE A 327 -21.29 11.23 -3.79
N GLY A 328 -21.30 12.30 -2.98
CA GLY A 328 -21.07 12.21 -1.53
C GLY A 328 -22.06 11.27 -0.85
N HIS A 329 -23.35 11.37 -1.19
CA HIS A 329 -24.37 10.47 -0.68
C HIS A 329 -24.05 8.99 -0.99
N TRP A 330 -23.83 8.64 -2.25
CA TRP A 330 -23.56 7.25 -2.64
C TRP A 330 -22.21 6.76 -2.11
N LEU A 331 -21.22 7.63 -2.02
CA LEU A 331 -19.96 7.32 -1.36
C LEU A 331 -20.18 6.93 0.12
N GLY A 332 -20.99 7.74 0.82
CA GLY A 332 -21.36 7.48 2.21
C GLY A 332 -22.15 6.19 2.41
N VAL A 333 -23.01 5.82 1.46
CA VAL A 333 -23.74 4.52 1.48
C VAL A 333 -22.74 3.36 1.48
N GLY A 334 -21.78 3.36 0.57
CA GLY A 334 -20.78 2.30 0.49
C GLY A 334 -19.84 2.27 1.71
N ILE A 335 -19.40 3.45 2.19
CA ILE A 335 -18.60 3.55 3.42
C ILE A 335 -19.37 3.01 4.62
N GLY A 336 -20.66 3.35 4.77
CA GLY A 336 -21.49 2.82 5.85
C GLY A 336 -21.58 1.29 5.86
N ASN A 337 -21.65 0.65 4.68
CA ASN A 337 -21.61 -0.80 4.57
C ASN A 337 -20.27 -1.37 5.07
N LEU A 338 -19.14 -0.74 4.69
CA LEU A 338 -17.81 -1.14 5.14
C LEU A 338 -17.61 -0.91 6.65
N VAL A 339 -18.14 0.20 7.18
CA VAL A 339 -18.11 0.50 8.62
C VAL A 339 -18.86 -0.55 9.42
N ASN A 340 -20.07 -0.93 9.00
CA ASN A 340 -20.87 -1.98 9.66
C ASN A 340 -20.20 -3.36 9.60
N LEU A 341 -19.47 -3.65 8.52
CA LEU A 341 -18.84 -4.95 8.30
C LEU A 341 -17.47 -5.09 8.99
N LEU A 342 -16.66 -4.04 8.95
CA LEU A 342 -15.23 -4.10 9.32
C LEU A 342 -14.90 -3.32 10.59
N ASN A 343 -15.77 -2.37 10.99
CA ASN A 343 -15.55 -1.45 12.12
C ASN A 343 -14.15 -0.85 12.14
N PRO A 344 -13.72 -0.11 11.08
CA PRO A 344 -12.38 0.45 10.99
C PRO A 344 -12.23 1.66 11.91
N GLU A 345 -11.00 1.98 12.32
CA GLU A 345 -10.65 3.22 13.02
C GLU A 345 -10.66 4.43 12.08
N VAL A 346 -10.29 4.18 10.82
CA VAL A 346 -10.19 5.22 9.81
C VAL A 346 -10.56 4.71 8.41
N VAL A 347 -11.29 5.53 7.68
CA VAL A 347 -11.50 5.41 6.23
C VAL A 347 -10.73 6.54 5.55
N VAL A 348 -9.78 6.19 4.70
CA VAL A 348 -8.94 7.15 3.97
C VAL A 348 -9.41 7.23 2.53
N LEU A 349 -9.67 8.43 2.03
CA LEU A 349 -10.19 8.70 0.70
C LEU A 349 -9.10 9.19 -0.26
N GLY A 350 -8.78 8.40 -1.28
CA GLY A 350 -7.80 8.70 -2.32
C GLY A 350 -8.39 8.97 -3.70
N GLY A 351 -7.52 9.20 -4.68
CA GLY A 351 -7.91 9.46 -6.05
C GLY A 351 -8.79 10.70 -6.20
N ILE A 352 -9.85 10.61 -6.97
CA ILE A 352 -10.78 11.73 -7.21
C ILE A 352 -11.47 12.24 -5.94
N PHE A 353 -11.56 11.43 -4.90
CA PHE A 353 -12.23 11.84 -3.66
C PHE A 353 -11.40 12.83 -2.84
N GLN A 354 -10.09 12.89 -3.04
CA GLN A 354 -9.22 13.83 -2.31
C GLN A 354 -9.54 15.30 -2.64
N PRO A 355 -9.50 15.76 -3.91
CA PRO A 355 -9.86 17.13 -4.25
C PRO A 355 -11.35 17.45 -3.99
N LEU A 356 -12.23 16.45 -4.05
CA LEU A 356 -13.66 16.60 -3.80
C LEU A 356 -14.00 16.64 -2.30
N PHE A 357 -13.11 16.19 -1.42
CA PHE A 357 -13.40 15.95 0.00
C PHE A 357 -14.07 17.12 0.72
N PRO A 358 -13.65 18.40 0.55
CA PRO A 358 -14.28 19.52 1.22
C PRO A 358 -15.78 19.68 0.89
N TYR A 359 -16.18 19.26 -0.31
CA TYR A 359 -17.54 19.49 -0.85
C TYR A 359 -18.45 18.27 -0.67
N LEU A 360 -17.88 17.05 -0.67
CA LEU A 360 -18.64 15.80 -0.49
C LEU A 360 -18.76 15.38 0.98
N ARG A 361 -17.97 15.95 1.88
CA ARG A 361 -17.84 15.50 3.28
C ARG A 361 -19.17 15.46 4.02
N GLU A 362 -19.96 16.51 3.94
CA GLU A 362 -21.23 16.61 4.68
C GLU A 362 -22.28 15.60 4.19
N PRO A 363 -22.64 15.54 2.88
CA PRO A 363 -23.60 14.55 2.39
C PRO A 363 -23.09 13.10 2.58
N MET A 364 -21.78 12.86 2.49
CA MET A 364 -21.18 11.55 2.75
C MET A 364 -21.35 11.13 4.21
N LEU A 365 -20.97 11.97 5.18
CA LEU A 365 -21.10 11.63 6.60
C LEU A 365 -22.57 11.49 7.02
N SER A 366 -23.47 12.31 6.48
CA SER A 366 -24.91 12.15 6.69
C SER A 366 -25.39 10.76 6.24
N ALA A 367 -24.95 10.30 5.07
CA ALA A 367 -25.32 8.98 4.55
C ALA A 367 -24.69 7.84 5.35
N VAL A 368 -23.47 8.00 5.87
CA VAL A 368 -22.83 7.03 6.79
C VAL A 368 -23.66 6.90 8.06
N HIS A 369 -23.94 8.00 8.75
CA HIS A 369 -24.71 7.99 10.01
C HIS A 369 -26.12 7.44 9.84
N ALA A 370 -26.78 7.70 8.71
CA ALA A 370 -28.12 7.17 8.44
C ALA A 370 -28.16 5.65 8.26
N ARG A 371 -27.02 4.96 8.11
CA ARG A 371 -26.92 3.54 7.78
C ARG A 371 -26.12 2.71 8.79
N THR A 372 -25.48 3.35 9.73
CA THR A 372 -24.66 2.70 10.76
C THR A 372 -25.31 2.87 12.13
N LEU A 373 -25.02 1.95 13.05
CA LEU A 373 -25.35 2.15 14.45
C LEU A 373 -24.45 3.26 15.01
N ASP A 374 -25.01 4.14 15.85
CA ASP A 374 -24.27 5.28 16.40
C ASP A 374 -22.99 4.86 17.12
N GLU A 375 -23.04 3.77 17.89
CA GLU A 375 -21.89 3.23 18.61
C GLU A 375 -20.81 2.69 17.70
N VAL A 376 -21.15 2.28 16.49
CA VAL A 376 -20.21 1.75 15.48
C VAL A 376 -19.60 2.88 14.66
N SER A 377 -20.38 3.89 14.29
CA SER A 377 -19.91 4.99 13.44
C SER A 377 -19.20 6.11 14.21
N ALA A 378 -19.57 6.34 15.47
CA ALA A 378 -19.02 7.45 16.26
C ALA A 378 -17.47 7.49 16.36
N PRO A 379 -16.76 6.36 16.50
CA PRO A 379 -15.29 6.37 16.57
C PRO A 379 -14.61 6.43 15.19
N VAL A 380 -15.33 6.21 14.08
CA VAL A 380 -14.75 6.10 12.74
C VAL A 380 -14.41 7.49 12.17
N ARG A 381 -13.15 7.70 11.83
CA ARG A 381 -12.70 8.91 11.13
C ARG A 381 -12.74 8.70 9.62
N VAL A 382 -13.36 9.61 8.88
CA VAL A 382 -13.26 9.64 7.42
C VAL A 382 -12.41 10.84 7.03
N VAL A 383 -11.28 10.61 6.39
CA VAL A 383 -10.26 11.63 6.09
C VAL A 383 -9.75 11.52 4.66
N PRO A 384 -9.28 12.61 4.05
CA PRO A 384 -8.60 12.51 2.76
C PRO A 384 -7.23 11.86 2.93
N SER A 385 -6.70 11.32 1.83
CA SER A 385 -5.34 10.80 1.73
C SER A 385 -4.30 11.87 2.06
N ASP A 386 -3.33 11.56 2.92
CA ASP A 386 -2.18 12.43 3.19
C ASP A 386 -1.11 12.30 2.09
N LEU A 387 -1.00 11.13 1.46
CA LEU A 387 -0.01 10.86 0.42
C LEU A 387 -0.50 11.24 -0.98
N GLY A 388 -1.79 11.47 -1.15
CA GLY A 388 -2.38 11.83 -2.44
C GLY A 388 -2.06 10.82 -3.53
N THR A 389 -1.53 11.30 -4.65
CA THR A 389 -1.14 10.47 -5.81
C THR A 389 0.13 9.63 -5.58
N SER A 390 0.74 9.69 -4.38
CA SER A 390 1.93 8.90 -4.05
C SER A 390 1.63 7.69 -3.16
N ALA A 391 0.38 7.49 -2.77
CA ALA A 391 -0.01 6.41 -1.85
C ALA A 391 0.38 5.03 -2.40
N GLN A 392 0.09 4.78 -3.67
CA GLN A 392 0.40 3.54 -4.36
C GLN A 392 1.91 3.31 -4.51
N LEU A 393 2.68 4.37 -4.80
CA LEU A 393 4.15 4.31 -4.87
C LEU A 393 4.76 3.95 -3.51
N HIS A 394 4.28 4.55 -2.43
CA HIS A 394 4.74 4.19 -1.08
C HIS A 394 4.40 2.74 -0.75
N GLY A 395 3.19 2.28 -1.04
CA GLY A 395 2.83 0.88 -0.84
C GLY A 395 3.65 -0.10 -1.68
N ALA A 396 3.93 0.25 -2.94
CA ALA A 396 4.80 -0.53 -3.83
C ALA A 396 6.24 -0.62 -3.29
N ALA A 397 6.75 0.45 -2.68
CA ALA A 397 8.04 0.43 -1.99
C ALA A 397 8.00 -0.45 -0.73
N GLU A 398 6.95 -0.35 0.08
CA GLU A 398 6.82 -1.12 1.33
C GLU A 398 6.82 -2.64 1.10
N ILE A 399 6.14 -3.14 0.06
CA ILE A 399 6.13 -4.60 -0.24
C ILE A 399 7.50 -5.13 -0.69
N VAL A 400 8.37 -4.29 -1.21
CA VAL A 400 9.75 -4.62 -1.59
C VAL A 400 10.68 -4.51 -0.38
N LEU A 401 10.61 -3.40 0.36
CA LEU A 401 11.42 -3.17 1.55
C LEU A 401 11.13 -4.17 2.67
N ALA A 402 9.94 -4.78 2.69
CA ALA A 402 9.56 -5.80 3.66
C ALA A 402 10.57 -6.96 3.75
N ALA A 403 11.23 -7.34 2.65
CA ALA A 403 12.26 -8.37 2.66
C ALA A 403 13.50 -7.94 3.46
N VAL A 404 13.95 -6.69 3.28
CA VAL A 404 15.09 -6.11 4.04
C VAL A 404 14.71 -5.92 5.51
N LEU A 405 13.48 -5.49 5.79
CA LEU A 405 13.00 -5.34 7.17
C LEU A 405 12.92 -6.68 7.89
N ALA A 406 12.50 -7.76 7.21
CA ALA A 406 12.41 -9.11 7.78
C ALA A 406 13.78 -9.76 8.00
N ASP A 407 14.75 -9.52 7.13
CA ASP A 407 16.12 -10.01 7.26
C ASP A 407 17.16 -8.94 6.85
N PRO A 408 17.55 -8.05 7.81
CA PRO A 408 18.50 -6.97 7.54
C PRO A 408 19.91 -7.42 7.15
N THR A 409 20.19 -8.73 7.25
CA THR A 409 21.53 -9.30 7.00
C THR A 409 21.63 -10.06 5.68
N SER A 410 20.55 -10.17 4.92
CA SER A 410 20.48 -10.92 3.66
C SER A 410 20.93 -10.15 2.42
N GLY A 411 21.42 -8.91 2.58
CA GLY A 411 21.89 -8.06 1.49
C GLY A 411 23.34 -8.23 1.12
#